data_f60cb1aa5e8fa9360f19d8949c030f60
#
_entry.id   f60cb1aa5e8fa9360f19d8949c030f60
#
_cell.length_a   1.000
_cell.length_b   1.000
_cell.length_c   1.000
_cell.angle_alpha   90.00
_cell.angle_beta   90.00
_cell.angle_gamma   90.00
#
_symmetry.space_group_name_H-M   'P 1'
#
loop_
_entity.id
_entity.type
_entity.pdbx_description
1 polymer ?
#
loop_
_entity_poly.entity_id
_entity_poly.type
_entity_poly.pdbx_seq_one_letter_code
_entity_poly.pdbx_strand_id
1 'polypeptide(L)'
;MLLGIGDIDKERLAAIDSEGGRLTYGEIVHRAREIEENVAERALCFMSVENNVRCVEWVMGAIASKKLVPLIISAKTDKTLYNNLLDEYKPAYIWADGELKRTGNPTCEMYPELSHLLPTSGSTGSPKLVRHCYENIEAAGLNISTFFELKETDRPLMVLPLYYTMGLSMVFSHLKVGATLLITGRNMTDPVFWKFIKEEKASSFTGVPYSYQILNMMRFFRMDLPDLELLTQGGGKMDKALNVKFAEWCRDNGKRWIATYGQSECTARMAWLPAKWAVEKAGSIGIAVPNGELWLVDEHGKRISTPHSEGEMCYRGKNVTLGYARCLADLALGDERHGEIQTGDLAYFDEDGCYYITGRKGRFLKLFGMRVGLDECEQIIAADCGTESACVGTDEKMIVYITDADKTQAVKDALVEKTHIVATSFEVRVIAEIPKNEAGKKLYSMLRVER
;
A
#
# COMPACT_ATOMS: atom_id res chain seq x y z
N MET A 1 -1.37 -15.58 -21.38
CA MET A 1 -2.08 -14.41 -20.84
C MET A 1 -1.41 -14.00 -19.55
N LEU A 2 -1.52 -12.75 -19.13
CA LEU A 2 -0.93 -12.21 -17.88
C LEU A 2 -1.30 -13.07 -16.68
N LEU A 3 -0.35 -13.32 -15.76
CA LEU A 3 -0.51 -14.13 -14.54
C LEU A 3 -0.93 -15.60 -14.78
N GLY A 4 -0.89 -16.09 -16.00
CA GLY A 4 -1.38 -17.43 -16.34
C GLY A 4 -2.90 -17.60 -16.30
N ILE A 5 -3.68 -16.52 -16.19
CA ILE A 5 -5.15 -16.54 -16.05
C ILE A 5 -5.83 -17.32 -17.18
N GLY A 6 -5.25 -17.29 -18.39
CA GLY A 6 -5.80 -18.01 -19.54
C GLY A 6 -5.72 -19.54 -19.47
N ASP A 7 -4.90 -20.07 -18.58
CA ASP A 7 -4.66 -21.51 -18.41
C ASP A 7 -5.50 -22.09 -17.26
N ILE A 8 -6.20 -21.24 -16.51
CA ILE A 8 -7.12 -21.64 -15.44
C ILE A 8 -8.47 -22.03 -16.03
N ASP A 9 -9.16 -22.98 -15.39
CA ASP A 9 -10.52 -23.38 -15.77
C ASP A 9 -11.43 -22.15 -15.87
N LYS A 10 -12.07 -21.97 -17.02
CA LYS A 10 -12.89 -20.79 -17.34
C LYS A 10 -14.13 -20.65 -16.47
N GLU A 11 -14.69 -21.77 -16.02
CA GLU A 11 -15.88 -21.79 -15.16
C GLU A 11 -15.54 -21.56 -13.67
N ARG A 12 -14.26 -21.60 -13.32
CA ARG A 12 -13.79 -21.33 -11.97
C ARG A 12 -14.07 -19.89 -11.58
N LEU A 13 -14.55 -19.70 -10.35
CA LEU A 13 -14.78 -18.36 -9.80
C LEU A 13 -13.45 -17.65 -9.51
N ALA A 14 -13.28 -16.48 -10.10
CA ALA A 14 -12.18 -15.56 -9.83
C ALA A 14 -12.51 -14.58 -8.68
N ALA A 15 -13.78 -14.18 -8.57
CA ALA A 15 -14.22 -13.28 -7.52
C ALA A 15 -15.70 -13.43 -7.19
N ILE A 16 -16.05 -13.07 -5.93
CA ILE A 16 -17.42 -12.90 -5.43
C ILE A 16 -17.44 -11.59 -4.64
N ASP A 17 -18.47 -10.76 -4.79
CA ASP A 17 -18.63 -9.57 -3.96
C ASP A 17 -19.79 -9.69 -2.95
N SER A 18 -19.77 -8.81 -1.94
CA SER A 18 -20.77 -8.79 -0.86
C SER A 18 -22.18 -8.39 -1.31
N GLU A 19 -22.34 -7.95 -2.56
CA GLU A 19 -23.64 -7.61 -3.16
C GLU A 19 -24.20 -8.77 -4.02
N GLY A 20 -23.49 -9.91 -4.03
CA GLY A 20 -23.90 -11.13 -4.75
C GLY A 20 -23.37 -11.21 -6.17
N GLY A 21 -22.52 -10.29 -6.61
CA GLY A 21 -21.82 -10.36 -7.88
C GLY A 21 -20.84 -11.53 -7.90
N ARG A 22 -20.73 -12.20 -9.06
CA ARG A 22 -19.81 -13.32 -9.30
C ARG A 22 -19.05 -13.07 -10.59
N LEU A 23 -17.79 -13.47 -10.61
CA LEU A 23 -16.89 -13.32 -11.75
C LEU A 23 -16.11 -14.62 -11.91
N THR A 24 -16.08 -15.16 -13.13
CA THR A 24 -15.26 -16.33 -13.48
C THR A 24 -13.94 -15.91 -14.12
N TYR A 25 -12.97 -16.80 -14.15
CA TYR A 25 -11.73 -16.60 -14.92
C TYR A 25 -12.00 -16.45 -16.41
N GLY A 26 -13.01 -17.18 -16.93
CA GLY A 26 -13.45 -17.08 -18.33
C GLY A 26 -13.96 -15.70 -18.69
N GLU A 27 -14.69 -15.02 -17.80
CA GLU A 27 -15.19 -13.67 -18.03
C GLU A 27 -14.07 -12.64 -18.07
N ILE A 28 -13.02 -12.77 -17.25
CA ILE A 28 -11.82 -11.91 -17.34
C ILE A 28 -11.13 -12.07 -18.70
N VAL A 29 -10.97 -13.32 -19.16
CA VAL A 29 -10.38 -13.64 -20.47
C VAL A 29 -11.24 -13.09 -21.59
N HIS A 30 -12.56 -13.23 -21.50
CA HIS A 30 -13.51 -12.71 -22.47
C HIS A 30 -13.43 -11.18 -22.57
N ARG A 31 -13.40 -10.49 -21.41
CA ARG A 31 -13.27 -9.03 -21.36
C ARG A 31 -11.97 -8.54 -22.01
N ALA A 32 -10.85 -9.23 -21.78
CA ALA A 32 -9.60 -8.88 -22.42
C ALA A 32 -9.69 -8.97 -23.96
N ARG A 33 -10.27 -10.05 -24.47
CA ARG A 33 -10.47 -10.24 -25.92
C ARG A 33 -11.44 -9.23 -26.52
N GLU A 34 -12.53 -8.95 -25.84
CA GLU A 34 -13.49 -7.93 -26.27
C GLU A 34 -12.83 -6.55 -26.40
N ILE A 35 -11.95 -6.19 -25.45
CA ILE A 35 -11.17 -4.95 -25.53
C ILE A 35 -10.17 -5.02 -26.69
N GLU A 36 -9.49 -6.14 -26.90
CA GLU A 36 -8.56 -6.34 -28.05
C GLU A 36 -9.24 -6.14 -29.40
N GLU A 37 -10.48 -6.61 -29.55
CA GLU A 37 -11.26 -6.53 -30.79
C GLU A 37 -11.84 -5.12 -31.01
N ASN A 38 -12.27 -4.43 -29.96
CA ASN A 38 -13.00 -3.17 -30.07
C ASN A 38 -12.11 -1.92 -29.91
N VAL A 39 -10.89 -2.05 -29.39
CA VAL A 39 -9.94 -0.95 -29.25
C VAL A 39 -8.85 -1.08 -30.32
N ALA A 40 -8.97 -0.30 -31.39
CA ALA A 40 -8.07 -0.40 -32.53
C ALA A 40 -6.60 -0.12 -32.18
N GLU A 41 -6.35 0.99 -31.47
CA GLU A 41 -5.02 1.43 -31.09
C GLU A 41 -4.85 1.42 -29.57
N ARG A 42 -3.62 1.14 -29.11
CA ARG A 42 -3.29 1.19 -27.69
C ARG A 42 -3.53 2.59 -27.13
N ALA A 43 -4.25 2.68 -26.00
CA ALA A 43 -4.77 3.94 -25.50
C ALA A 43 -4.75 4.02 -23.98
N LEU A 44 -4.54 5.25 -23.47
CA LEU A 44 -4.76 5.56 -22.06
C LEU A 44 -6.26 5.55 -21.76
N CYS A 45 -6.63 4.87 -20.66
CA CYS A 45 -7.99 4.80 -20.15
C CYS A 45 -8.06 5.23 -18.69
N PHE A 46 -8.89 6.21 -18.37
CA PHE A 46 -9.19 6.53 -16.98
C PHE A 46 -10.26 5.58 -16.45
N MET A 47 -9.95 4.90 -15.35
CA MET A 47 -10.84 3.94 -14.72
C MET A 47 -11.17 4.36 -13.28
N SER A 48 -12.41 4.82 -13.07
CA SER A 48 -12.95 5.14 -11.75
C SER A 48 -13.49 3.87 -11.11
N VAL A 49 -12.81 3.35 -10.08
CA VAL A 49 -13.09 2.03 -9.52
C VAL A 49 -13.56 2.08 -8.07
N GLU A 50 -14.34 1.07 -7.72
CA GLU A 50 -14.74 0.68 -6.37
C GLU A 50 -14.41 -0.80 -6.12
N ASN A 51 -14.61 -1.28 -4.89
CA ASN A 51 -14.40 -2.68 -4.57
C ASN A 51 -15.64 -3.53 -4.93
N ASN A 52 -15.71 -4.01 -6.17
CA ASN A 52 -16.73 -4.95 -6.65
C ASN A 52 -16.17 -5.81 -7.81
N VAL A 53 -16.87 -6.87 -8.16
CA VAL A 53 -16.43 -7.82 -9.20
C VAL A 53 -16.31 -7.17 -10.59
N ARG A 54 -17.20 -6.23 -10.93
CA ARG A 54 -17.16 -5.52 -12.22
C ARG A 54 -15.87 -4.72 -12.39
N CYS A 55 -15.44 -4.04 -11.32
CA CYS A 55 -14.18 -3.28 -11.35
C CYS A 55 -12.97 -4.22 -11.52
N VAL A 56 -12.94 -5.37 -10.86
CA VAL A 56 -11.88 -6.39 -11.05
C VAL A 56 -11.88 -6.91 -12.49
N GLU A 57 -13.04 -7.27 -13.03
CA GLU A 57 -13.19 -7.73 -14.43
C GLU A 57 -12.59 -6.74 -15.42
N TRP A 58 -12.98 -5.46 -15.30
CA TRP A 58 -12.55 -4.43 -16.24
C TRP A 58 -11.09 -4.03 -16.07
N VAL A 59 -10.59 -3.91 -14.83
CA VAL A 59 -9.18 -3.60 -14.59
C VAL A 59 -8.28 -4.72 -15.12
N MET A 60 -8.60 -5.97 -14.78
CA MET A 60 -7.82 -7.10 -15.25
C MET A 60 -7.96 -7.32 -16.75
N GLY A 61 -9.16 -7.17 -17.30
CA GLY A 61 -9.40 -7.22 -18.74
C GLY A 61 -8.63 -6.15 -19.52
N ALA A 62 -8.63 -4.89 -19.02
CA ALA A 62 -7.89 -3.79 -19.63
C ALA A 62 -6.38 -4.07 -19.65
N ILE A 63 -5.80 -4.45 -18.50
CA ILE A 63 -4.37 -4.75 -18.39
C ILE A 63 -4.01 -5.96 -19.29
N ALA A 64 -4.80 -7.03 -19.23
CA ALA A 64 -4.53 -8.26 -19.98
C ALA A 64 -4.67 -8.11 -21.49
N SER A 65 -5.55 -7.22 -21.98
CA SER A 65 -5.72 -6.90 -23.41
C SER A 65 -4.49 -6.25 -24.04
N LYS A 66 -3.65 -5.61 -23.23
CA LYS A 66 -2.52 -4.76 -23.68
C LYS A 66 -2.95 -3.59 -24.61
N LYS A 67 -4.25 -3.41 -24.84
CA LYS A 67 -4.82 -2.32 -25.65
C LYS A 67 -5.19 -1.11 -24.82
N LEU A 68 -5.66 -1.31 -23.61
CA LEU A 68 -5.89 -0.21 -22.67
C LEU A 68 -4.82 -0.18 -21.59
N VAL A 69 -4.28 1.01 -21.35
CA VAL A 69 -3.41 1.29 -20.19
C VAL A 69 -4.26 2.04 -19.17
N PRO A 70 -4.74 1.36 -18.11
CA PRO A 70 -5.60 2.02 -17.14
C PRO A 70 -4.80 2.92 -16.20
N LEU A 71 -5.27 4.17 -16.04
CA LEU A 71 -5.04 4.96 -14.85
C LEU A 71 -6.17 4.64 -13.87
N ILE A 72 -5.84 3.96 -12.78
CA ILE A 72 -6.80 3.44 -11.81
C ILE A 72 -6.93 4.42 -10.65
N ILE A 73 -8.12 4.98 -10.47
CA ILE A 73 -8.43 5.97 -9.44
C ILE A 73 -9.70 5.61 -8.69
N SER A 74 -9.89 6.20 -7.51
CA SER A 74 -11.14 6.05 -6.75
C SER A 74 -12.33 6.67 -7.50
N ALA A 75 -13.47 6.00 -7.53
CA ALA A 75 -14.73 6.60 -7.99
C ALA A 75 -15.14 7.82 -7.14
N LYS A 76 -14.56 7.95 -5.93
CA LYS A 76 -14.77 9.09 -5.00
C LYS A 76 -13.66 10.14 -5.07
N THR A 77 -12.80 10.07 -6.09
CA THR A 77 -11.74 11.08 -6.29
C THR A 77 -12.36 12.48 -6.36
N ASP A 78 -11.75 13.44 -5.64
CA ASP A 78 -12.18 14.84 -5.68
C ASP A 78 -12.25 15.35 -7.13
N LYS A 79 -13.30 16.10 -7.44
CA LYS A 79 -13.56 16.60 -8.81
C LYS A 79 -12.42 17.47 -9.35
N THR A 80 -11.79 18.27 -8.50
CA THR A 80 -10.69 19.15 -8.91
C THR A 80 -9.47 18.30 -9.30
N LEU A 81 -9.11 17.33 -8.48
CA LEU A 81 -8.02 16.39 -8.78
C LEU A 81 -8.34 15.56 -10.03
N TYR A 82 -9.58 15.07 -10.15
CA TYR A 82 -10.02 14.32 -11.33
C TYR A 82 -9.90 15.13 -12.61
N ASN A 83 -10.37 16.38 -12.61
CA ASN A 83 -10.28 17.28 -13.76
C ASN A 83 -8.82 17.64 -14.10
N ASN A 84 -7.99 17.90 -13.10
CA ASN A 84 -6.56 18.17 -13.31
C ASN A 84 -5.86 16.97 -13.99
N LEU A 85 -6.20 15.74 -13.58
CA LEU A 85 -5.70 14.52 -14.22
C LEU A 85 -6.19 14.41 -15.69
N LEU A 86 -7.47 14.70 -15.94
CA LEU A 86 -8.03 14.70 -17.30
C LEU A 86 -7.34 15.71 -18.21
N ASP A 87 -7.12 16.91 -17.72
CA ASP A 87 -6.50 18.00 -18.49
C ASP A 87 -5.03 17.71 -18.79
N GLU A 88 -4.30 17.11 -17.84
CA GLU A 88 -2.89 16.77 -18.00
C GLU A 88 -2.67 15.56 -18.90
N TYR A 89 -3.42 14.47 -18.69
CA TYR A 89 -3.16 13.19 -19.33
C TYR A 89 -4.04 12.90 -20.53
N LYS A 90 -5.11 13.67 -20.76
CA LYS A 90 -5.99 13.61 -21.94
C LYS A 90 -6.31 12.19 -22.42
N PRO A 91 -6.90 11.32 -21.56
CA PRO A 91 -7.14 9.92 -21.90
C PRO A 91 -8.03 9.80 -23.15
N ALA A 92 -7.76 8.83 -24.02
CA ALA A 92 -8.62 8.55 -25.17
C ALA A 92 -9.90 7.81 -24.76
N TYR A 93 -9.89 7.12 -23.62
CA TYR A 93 -11.05 6.43 -23.06
C TYR A 93 -11.23 6.77 -21.58
N ILE A 94 -12.50 6.74 -21.16
CA ILE A 94 -12.91 6.77 -19.75
C ILE A 94 -13.82 5.58 -19.51
N TRP A 95 -13.53 4.84 -18.44
CA TRP A 95 -14.41 3.81 -17.93
C TRP A 95 -14.96 4.23 -16.55
N ALA A 96 -16.28 4.28 -16.47
CA ALA A 96 -16.99 4.56 -15.23
C ALA A 96 -18.37 3.87 -15.27
N ASP A 97 -18.86 3.43 -14.13
CA ASP A 97 -20.20 2.80 -13.97
C ASP A 97 -20.45 1.60 -14.92
N GLY A 98 -19.37 0.92 -15.32
CA GLY A 98 -19.45 -0.24 -16.21
C GLY A 98 -19.47 0.08 -17.69
N GLU A 99 -19.35 1.34 -18.10
CA GLU A 99 -19.32 1.78 -19.48
C GLU A 99 -17.95 2.31 -19.90
N LEU A 100 -17.46 1.85 -21.06
CA LEU A 100 -16.26 2.37 -21.71
C LEU A 100 -16.67 3.40 -22.77
N LYS A 101 -16.23 4.65 -22.58
CA LYS A 101 -16.55 5.76 -23.48
C LYS A 101 -15.29 6.35 -24.09
N ARG A 102 -15.32 6.59 -25.42
CA ARG A 102 -14.28 7.36 -26.10
C ARG A 102 -14.45 8.85 -25.83
N THR A 103 -13.35 9.54 -25.48
CA THR A 103 -13.39 10.97 -25.13
C THR A 103 -13.31 11.92 -26.34
N GLY A 104 -12.82 11.43 -27.47
CA GLY A 104 -12.46 12.24 -28.63
C GLY A 104 -11.00 12.72 -28.63
N ASN A 105 -10.27 12.57 -27.54
CA ASN A 105 -8.82 12.82 -27.53
C ASN A 105 -8.10 11.80 -28.42
N PRO A 106 -6.98 12.19 -29.08
CA PRO A 106 -6.14 11.24 -29.81
C PRO A 106 -5.45 10.26 -28.84
N THR A 107 -5.02 9.11 -29.36
CA THR A 107 -4.08 8.25 -28.66
C THR A 107 -2.72 8.93 -28.52
N CYS A 108 -1.97 8.59 -27.48
CA CYS A 108 -0.63 9.10 -27.22
C CYS A 108 0.40 7.98 -27.32
N GLU A 109 1.64 8.34 -27.58
CA GLU A 109 2.76 7.42 -27.47
C GLU A 109 2.94 6.97 -26.02
N MET A 110 3.13 5.66 -25.82
CA MET A 110 3.35 5.07 -24.50
C MET A 110 4.42 3.99 -24.59
N TYR A 111 5.25 3.90 -23.56
CA TYR A 111 6.24 2.81 -23.47
C TYR A 111 5.56 1.46 -23.66
N PRO A 112 6.03 0.57 -24.55
CA PRO A 112 5.34 -0.67 -24.90
C PRO A 112 5.02 -1.58 -23.71
N GLU A 113 5.90 -1.60 -22.70
CA GLU A 113 5.72 -2.42 -21.51
C GLU A 113 4.91 -1.74 -20.39
N LEU A 114 4.49 -0.47 -20.54
CA LEU A 114 3.64 0.21 -19.56
C LEU A 114 2.31 -0.53 -19.42
N SER A 115 2.00 -1.02 -18.24
CA SER A 115 0.80 -1.84 -17.99
C SER A 115 -0.35 -1.05 -17.38
N HIS A 116 -0.06 -0.23 -16.38
CA HIS A 116 -1.04 0.61 -15.68
C HIS A 116 -0.37 1.74 -14.92
N LEU A 117 -1.19 2.66 -14.45
CA LEU A 117 -0.77 3.84 -13.70
C LEU A 117 -1.56 3.91 -12.39
N LEU A 118 -0.86 4.27 -11.31
CA LEU A 118 -1.48 4.54 -10.01
C LEU A 118 -1.01 5.90 -9.48
N PRO A 119 -1.90 6.71 -8.89
CA PRO A 119 -1.50 7.93 -8.22
C PRO A 119 -0.72 7.63 -6.95
N THR A 120 0.25 8.49 -6.59
CA THR A 120 0.94 8.38 -5.30
C THR A 120 0.07 8.91 -4.17
N SER A 121 0.12 8.28 -3.01
CA SER A 121 -0.65 8.62 -1.80
C SER A 121 -0.18 9.88 -1.06
N GLY A 122 0.40 10.87 -1.74
CA GLY A 122 1.00 12.00 -1.04
C GLY A 122 1.08 13.32 -1.81
N SER A 123 0.54 13.39 -3.01
CA SER A 123 0.66 14.60 -3.84
C SER A 123 -0.55 15.52 -3.69
N THR A 124 -0.44 16.48 -2.81
CA THR A 124 -1.22 17.70 -2.87
C THR A 124 -0.64 18.57 -3.99
N GLY A 125 -1.30 18.65 -5.14
CA GLY A 125 -1.09 19.73 -6.11
C GLY A 125 -0.60 19.37 -7.51
N SER A 126 0.17 18.30 -7.74
CA SER A 126 0.48 17.80 -9.08
C SER A 126 0.33 16.29 -9.14
N PRO A 127 -0.44 15.75 -10.08
CA PRO A 127 -0.73 14.32 -10.15
C PRO A 127 0.48 13.54 -10.67
N LYS A 128 1.33 13.13 -9.74
CA LYS A 128 2.45 12.24 -10.01
C LYS A 128 1.96 10.80 -10.00
N LEU A 129 2.07 10.14 -11.14
CA LEU A 129 1.64 8.75 -11.32
C LEU A 129 2.84 7.80 -11.29
N VAL A 130 2.68 6.65 -10.67
CA VAL A 130 3.65 5.57 -10.76
C VAL A 130 3.38 4.78 -12.02
N ARG A 131 4.42 4.58 -12.85
CA ARG A 131 4.38 3.83 -14.11
C ARG A 131 4.75 2.38 -13.86
N HIS A 132 3.77 1.46 -13.92
CA HIS A 132 3.98 0.02 -13.75
C HIS A 132 4.12 -0.67 -15.11
N CYS A 133 4.92 -1.73 -15.19
CA CYS A 133 5.02 -2.57 -16.37
C CYS A 133 4.44 -3.98 -16.15
N TYR A 134 4.30 -4.75 -17.22
CA TYR A 134 3.76 -6.12 -17.14
C TYR A 134 4.67 -7.02 -16.31
N GLU A 135 6.00 -6.86 -16.39
CA GLU A 135 6.95 -7.63 -15.57
C GLU A 135 6.75 -7.37 -14.07
N ASN A 136 6.40 -6.13 -13.67
CA ASN A 136 6.12 -5.82 -12.27
C ASN A 136 4.93 -6.61 -11.73
N ILE A 137 3.87 -6.78 -12.56
CA ILE A 137 2.66 -7.54 -12.19
C ILE A 137 3.02 -9.03 -12.00
N GLU A 138 3.75 -9.61 -12.97
CA GLU A 138 4.17 -11.01 -12.89
C GLU A 138 5.08 -11.26 -11.68
N ALA A 139 6.04 -10.38 -11.44
CA ALA A 139 6.94 -10.46 -10.30
C ALA A 139 6.20 -10.33 -8.96
N ALA A 140 5.30 -9.36 -8.84
CA ALA A 140 4.49 -9.18 -7.63
C ALA A 140 3.58 -10.38 -7.39
N GLY A 141 2.92 -10.88 -8.44
CA GLY A 141 2.08 -12.07 -8.38
C GLY A 141 2.85 -13.29 -7.89
N LEU A 142 4.04 -13.53 -8.46
CA LEU A 142 4.92 -14.67 -8.08
C LEU A 142 5.47 -14.51 -6.65
N ASN A 143 6.06 -13.38 -6.34
CA ASN A 143 6.70 -13.15 -5.04
C ASN A 143 5.70 -13.30 -3.90
N ILE A 144 4.53 -12.63 -4.02
CA ILE A 144 3.51 -12.62 -2.97
C ILE A 144 2.87 -14.00 -2.81
N SER A 145 2.55 -14.69 -3.91
CA SER A 145 2.00 -16.04 -3.83
C SER A 145 2.98 -17.01 -3.20
N THR A 146 4.29 -16.84 -3.42
CA THR A 146 5.34 -17.68 -2.85
C THR A 146 5.46 -17.50 -1.34
N PHE A 147 5.64 -16.28 -0.82
CA PHE A 147 5.87 -16.10 0.61
C PHE A 147 4.61 -16.16 1.47
N PHE A 148 3.43 -15.95 0.87
CA PHE A 148 2.15 -16.23 1.53
C PHE A 148 1.76 -17.72 1.42
N GLU A 149 2.46 -18.50 0.60
CA GLU A 149 2.14 -19.92 0.32
C GLU A 149 0.69 -20.06 -0.18
N LEU A 150 0.31 -19.19 -1.13
CA LEU A 150 -1.04 -19.13 -1.64
C LEU A 150 -1.40 -20.37 -2.47
N LYS A 151 -2.67 -20.76 -2.38
CA LYS A 151 -3.24 -21.93 -3.06
C LYS A 151 -4.48 -21.53 -3.85
N GLU A 152 -4.83 -22.35 -4.80
CA GLU A 152 -6.04 -22.18 -5.61
C GLU A 152 -7.35 -22.28 -4.79
N THR A 153 -7.29 -22.88 -3.60
CA THR A 153 -8.41 -23.00 -2.67
C THR A 153 -8.59 -21.76 -1.79
N ASP A 154 -7.64 -20.82 -1.80
CA ASP A 154 -7.71 -19.63 -0.97
C ASP A 154 -8.86 -18.72 -1.36
N ARG A 155 -9.40 -18.05 -0.34
CA ARG A 155 -10.51 -17.10 -0.46
C ARG A 155 -10.17 -15.82 0.30
N PRO A 156 -9.25 -14.98 -0.27
CA PRO A 156 -8.80 -13.77 0.40
C PRO A 156 -9.90 -12.73 0.49
N LEU A 157 -10.03 -12.09 1.66
CA LEU A 157 -10.93 -10.97 1.83
C LEU A 157 -10.26 -9.67 1.33
N MET A 158 -10.87 -9.07 0.32
CA MET A 158 -10.42 -7.83 -0.32
C MET A 158 -11.15 -6.63 0.29
N VAL A 159 -10.55 -5.99 1.29
CA VAL A 159 -11.04 -4.74 1.90
C VAL A 159 -10.23 -3.53 1.47
N LEU A 160 -9.02 -3.75 0.96
CA LEU A 160 -8.18 -2.67 0.47
C LEU A 160 -8.63 -2.23 -0.92
N PRO A 161 -8.66 -0.91 -1.18
CA PRO A 161 -9.12 -0.39 -2.47
C PRO A 161 -8.29 -0.90 -3.65
N LEU A 162 -8.96 -1.15 -4.78
CA LEU A 162 -8.32 -1.55 -6.04
C LEU A 162 -7.37 -0.49 -6.62
N TYR A 163 -7.61 0.78 -6.30
CA TYR A 163 -6.74 1.90 -6.70
C TYR A 163 -5.53 2.10 -5.77
N TYR A 164 -5.35 1.24 -4.77
CA TYR A 164 -4.11 1.15 -3.99
C TYR A 164 -3.24 -0.01 -4.46
N THR A 165 -1.95 0.25 -4.60
CA THR A 165 -0.99 -0.77 -5.03
C THR A 165 -1.07 -2.03 -4.17
N MET A 166 -1.28 -1.90 -2.84
CA MET A 166 -1.40 -3.05 -1.95
C MET A 166 -2.69 -3.85 -2.20
N GLY A 167 -3.83 -3.19 -2.47
CA GLY A 167 -5.08 -3.85 -2.86
C GLY A 167 -4.94 -4.56 -4.20
N LEU A 168 -4.42 -3.86 -5.21
CA LEU A 168 -4.23 -4.43 -6.53
C LEU A 168 -3.24 -5.61 -6.53
N SER A 169 -2.20 -5.57 -5.69
CA SER A 169 -1.27 -6.68 -5.55
C SER A 169 -1.89 -7.95 -4.97
N MET A 170 -2.95 -7.82 -4.16
CA MET A 170 -3.75 -8.96 -3.72
C MET A 170 -4.50 -9.60 -4.88
N VAL A 171 -5.06 -8.78 -5.79
CA VAL A 171 -5.68 -9.28 -7.02
C VAL A 171 -4.66 -10.07 -7.84
N PHE A 172 -3.50 -9.50 -8.11
CA PHE A 172 -2.45 -10.15 -8.91
C PHE A 172 -1.99 -11.48 -8.33
N SER A 173 -1.69 -11.51 -7.02
CA SER A 173 -1.13 -12.69 -6.38
C SER A 173 -2.12 -13.85 -6.26
N HIS A 174 -3.39 -13.55 -6.00
CA HIS A 174 -4.40 -14.59 -5.81
C HIS A 174 -4.96 -15.10 -7.15
N LEU A 175 -5.15 -14.20 -8.14
CA LEU A 175 -5.53 -14.65 -9.48
C LEU A 175 -4.44 -15.51 -10.13
N LYS A 176 -3.16 -15.25 -9.84
CA LYS A 176 -2.04 -16.07 -10.35
C LYS A 176 -2.12 -17.53 -9.93
N VAL A 177 -2.63 -17.82 -8.75
CA VAL A 177 -2.76 -19.20 -8.23
C VAL A 177 -4.14 -19.81 -8.44
N GLY A 178 -5.07 -19.11 -9.08
CA GLY A 178 -6.42 -19.60 -9.32
C GLY A 178 -7.37 -19.47 -8.12
N ALA A 179 -7.06 -18.64 -7.14
CA ALA A 179 -7.89 -18.40 -5.96
C ALA A 179 -9.15 -17.58 -6.27
N THR A 180 -10.13 -17.57 -5.35
CA THR A 180 -11.38 -16.80 -5.48
C THR A 180 -11.36 -15.60 -4.55
N LEU A 181 -11.29 -14.38 -5.10
CA LEU A 181 -11.31 -13.13 -4.33
C LEU A 181 -12.69 -12.90 -3.70
N LEU A 182 -12.74 -12.58 -2.42
CA LEU A 182 -13.94 -12.12 -1.73
C LEU A 182 -13.88 -10.60 -1.58
N ILE A 183 -14.71 -9.88 -2.31
CA ILE A 183 -14.62 -8.43 -2.44
C ILE A 183 -15.73 -7.75 -1.67
N THR A 184 -15.41 -6.71 -0.90
CA THR A 184 -16.41 -5.91 -0.22
C THR A 184 -15.99 -4.45 -0.10
N GLY A 185 -16.93 -3.55 -0.34
CA GLY A 185 -16.82 -2.13 -0.02
C GLY A 185 -17.43 -1.75 1.34
N ARG A 186 -17.95 -2.74 2.09
CA ARG A 186 -18.62 -2.51 3.37
C ARG A 186 -17.61 -2.29 4.49
N ASN A 187 -17.98 -1.47 5.45
CA ASN A 187 -17.18 -1.25 6.65
C ASN A 187 -17.21 -2.46 7.57
N MET A 188 -16.12 -2.70 8.30
CA MET A 188 -16.02 -3.78 9.30
C MET A 188 -17.05 -3.66 10.43
N THR A 189 -17.67 -2.50 10.64
CA THR A 189 -18.76 -2.28 11.61
C THR A 189 -20.13 -2.73 11.10
N ASP A 190 -20.26 -3.05 9.79
CA ASP A 190 -21.49 -3.54 9.19
C ASP A 190 -21.65 -5.05 9.48
N PRO A 191 -22.79 -5.52 10.05
CA PRO A 191 -23.03 -6.95 10.27
C PRO A 191 -22.98 -7.79 8.98
N VAL A 192 -23.35 -7.21 7.82
CA VAL A 192 -23.30 -7.90 6.51
C VAL A 192 -21.87 -8.25 6.13
N PHE A 193 -20.89 -7.43 6.50
CA PHE A 193 -19.46 -7.73 6.31
C PHE A 193 -19.07 -9.07 6.96
N TRP A 194 -19.44 -9.28 8.22
CA TRP A 194 -19.10 -10.51 8.96
C TRP A 194 -19.90 -11.71 8.50
N LYS A 195 -21.17 -11.50 8.09
CA LYS A 195 -21.98 -12.53 7.47
C LYS A 195 -21.32 -13.04 6.19
N PHE A 196 -20.90 -12.13 5.29
CA PHE A 196 -20.22 -12.46 4.04
C PHE A 196 -18.93 -13.25 4.28
N ILE A 197 -18.08 -12.82 5.22
CA ILE A 197 -16.83 -13.51 5.59
C ILE A 197 -17.09 -14.97 5.98
N LYS A 198 -18.11 -15.22 6.81
CA LYS A 198 -18.45 -16.55 7.31
C LYS A 198 -19.06 -17.44 6.23
N GLU A 199 -20.03 -16.93 5.49
CA GLU A 199 -20.73 -17.68 4.45
C GLU A 199 -19.79 -18.07 3.30
N GLU A 200 -18.92 -17.13 2.88
CA GLU A 200 -17.95 -17.37 1.84
C GLU A 200 -16.62 -17.94 2.34
N LYS A 201 -16.50 -18.25 3.63
CA LYS A 201 -15.34 -18.93 4.25
C LYS A 201 -14.02 -18.22 3.92
N ALA A 202 -13.91 -16.95 4.27
CA ALA A 202 -12.70 -16.18 4.02
C ALA A 202 -11.48 -16.83 4.68
N SER A 203 -10.43 -17.13 3.89
CA SER A 203 -9.20 -17.78 4.36
C SER A 203 -8.12 -16.79 4.79
N SER A 204 -8.16 -15.57 4.30
CA SER A 204 -7.17 -14.55 4.68
C SER A 204 -7.74 -13.14 4.75
N PHE A 205 -7.10 -12.31 5.58
CA PHE A 205 -7.39 -10.89 5.73
C PHE A 205 -6.09 -10.07 5.62
N THR A 206 -6.07 -9.13 4.69
CA THR A 206 -4.97 -8.17 4.54
C THR A 206 -5.45 -6.78 4.95
N GLY A 207 -4.81 -6.17 5.95
CA GLY A 207 -5.18 -4.86 6.46
C GLY A 207 -4.01 -3.90 6.61
N VAL A 208 -4.34 -2.64 6.80
CA VAL A 208 -3.42 -1.60 7.26
C VAL A 208 -3.48 -1.49 8.79
N PRO A 209 -2.55 -0.81 9.48
CA PRO A 209 -2.59 -0.68 10.94
C PRO A 209 -3.95 -0.24 11.49
N TYR A 210 -4.60 0.71 10.82
CA TYR A 210 -5.94 1.18 11.20
C TYR A 210 -7.01 0.08 11.16
N SER A 211 -6.94 -0.83 10.17
CA SER A 211 -7.85 -1.99 10.12
C SER A 211 -7.76 -2.85 11.37
N TYR A 212 -6.55 -3.07 11.86
CA TYR A 212 -6.30 -3.88 13.07
C TYR A 212 -6.68 -3.15 14.36
N GLN A 213 -6.62 -1.83 14.40
CA GLN A 213 -7.18 -1.02 15.50
C GLN A 213 -8.70 -1.23 15.59
N ILE A 214 -9.41 -1.15 14.46
CA ILE A 214 -10.86 -1.41 14.40
C ILE A 214 -11.17 -2.85 14.83
N LEU A 215 -10.47 -3.85 14.31
CA LEU A 215 -10.65 -5.25 14.70
C LEU A 215 -10.47 -5.46 16.21
N ASN A 216 -9.45 -4.83 16.80
CA ASN A 216 -9.22 -4.90 18.24
C ASN A 216 -10.38 -4.27 19.04
N MET A 217 -10.89 -3.10 18.64
CA MET A 217 -12.06 -2.46 19.26
C MET A 217 -13.32 -3.31 19.15
N MET A 218 -13.48 -4.01 18.04
CA MET A 218 -14.61 -4.91 17.78
C MET A 218 -14.50 -6.27 18.50
N ARG A 219 -13.48 -6.46 19.34
CA ARG A 219 -13.23 -7.72 20.07
C ARG A 219 -13.01 -8.91 19.14
N PHE A 220 -12.28 -8.71 18.04
CA PHE A 220 -11.96 -9.71 17.00
C PHE A 220 -11.54 -11.07 17.60
N PHE A 221 -10.75 -11.06 18.66
CA PHE A 221 -10.23 -12.27 19.32
C PHE A 221 -11.31 -13.18 19.96
N ARG A 222 -12.57 -12.73 19.99
CA ARG A 222 -13.74 -13.51 20.47
C ARG A 222 -14.62 -13.99 19.31
N MET A 223 -14.27 -13.65 18.08
CA MET A 223 -15.04 -14.03 16.90
C MET A 223 -14.70 -15.46 16.49
N ASP A 224 -15.72 -16.22 16.13
CA ASP A 224 -15.57 -17.55 15.54
C ASP A 224 -15.37 -17.40 14.02
N LEU A 225 -14.13 -17.59 13.56
CA LEU A 225 -13.69 -17.50 12.17
C LEU A 225 -12.76 -18.68 11.86
N PRO A 226 -13.30 -19.91 11.79
CA PRO A 226 -12.50 -21.13 11.68
C PRO A 226 -11.72 -21.19 10.37
N ASP A 227 -12.29 -20.69 9.26
CA ASP A 227 -11.69 -20.75 7.93
C ASP A 227 -10.55 -19.72 7.74
N LEU A 228 -10.45 -18.71 8.62
CA LEU A 228 -9.43 -17.67 8.52
C LEU A 228 -8.07 -18.22 8.98
N GLU A 229 -7.14 -18.41 8.05
CA GLU A 229 -5.82 -19.02 8.28
C GLU A 229 -4.68 -17.99 8.30
N LEU A 230 -4.81 -16.88 7.54
CA LEU A 230 -3.75 -15.91 7.33
C LEU A 230 -4.24 -14.48 7.59
N LEU A 231 -3.56 -13.78 8.50
CA LEU A 231 -3.71 -12.33 8.68
C LEU A 231 -2.42 -11.63 8.26
N THR A 232 -2.54 -10.57 7.44
CA THR A 232 -1.37 -9.84 6.98
C THR A 232 -1.52 -8.34 7.18
N GLN A 233 -0.45 -7.69 7.56
CA GLN A 233 -0.40 -6.25 7.82
C GLN A 233 0.64 -5.61 6.90
N GLY A 234 0.31 -4.41 6.38
CA GLY A 234 1.23 -3.59 5.60
C GLY A 234 0.74 -2.15 5.47
N GLY A 235 1.47 -1.35 4.70
CA GLY A 235 1.09 0.02 4.36
C GLY A 235 1.36 1.07 5.43
N GLY A 236 1.83 0.69 6.63
CA GLY A 236 2.20 1.61 7.70
C GLY A 236 2.82 0.89 8.90
N LYS A 237 3.43 1.66 9.80
CA LYS A 237 3.96 1.13 11.07
C LYS A 237 2.80 0.88 12.03
N MET A 238 2.67 -0.37 12.45
CA MET A 238 1.69 -0.78 13.45
C MET A 238 2.25 -0.59 14.86
N ASP A 239 1.39 -0.24 15.82
CA ASP A 239 1.76 -0.23 17.24
C ASP A 239 2.32 -1.60 17.63
N LYS A 240 3.44 -1.60 18.39
CA LYS A 240 4.16 -2.83 18.72
C LYS A 240 3.33 -3.78 19.59
N ALA A 241 2.62 -3.24 20.58
CA ALA A 241 1.81 -4.06 21.49
C ALA A 241 0.63 -4.69 20.75
N LEU A 242 -0.02 -3.94 19.85
CA LEU A 242 -1.09 -4.45 19.02
C LEU A 242 -0.58 -5.51 18.02
N ASN A 243 0.61 -5.29 17.43
CA ASN A 243 1.25 -6.26 16.54
C ASN A 243 1.53 -7.59 17.26
N VAL A 244 2.17 -7.52 18.43
CA VAL A 244 2.42 -8.71 19.28
C VAL A 244 1.12 -9.43 19.61
N LYS A 245 0.08 -8.70 20.01
CA LYS A 245 -1.22 -9.27 20.36
C LYS A 245 -1.85 -10.09 19.22
N PHE A 246 -1.81 -9.59 17.97
CA PHE A 246 -2.29 -10.33 16.81
C PHE A 246 -1.39 -11.52 16.47
N ALA A 247 -0.08 -11.34 16.56
CA ALA A 247 0.89 -12.40 16.30
C ALA A 247 0.75 -13.57 17.28
N GLU A 248 0.61 -13.29 18.59
CA GLU A 248 0.38 -14.30 19.63
C GLU A 248 -0.95 -15.02 19.42
N TRP A 249 -2.02 -14.26 19.19
CA TRP A 249 -3.33 -14.87 18.92
C TRP A 249 -3.28 -15.78 17.69
N CYS A 250 -2.64 -15.38 16.61
CA CYS A 250 -2.48 -16.22 15.42
C CYS A 250 -1.70 -17.50 15.74
N ARG A 251 -0.56 -17.38 16.43
CA ARG A 251 0.25 -18.53 16.85
C ARG A 251 -0.56 -19.51 17.71
N ASP A 252 -1.27 -19.00 18.72
CA ASP A 252 -2.01 -19.81 19.70
C ASP A 252 -3.25 -20.49 19.10
N ASN A 253 -3.74 -19.98 17.95
CA ASN A 253 -4.87 -20.56 17.20
C ASN A 253 -4.44 -21.27 15.90
N GLY A 254 -3.15 -21.58 15.71
CA GLY A 254 -2.66 -22.29 14.54
C GLY A 254 -2.80 -21.50 13.23
N LYS A 255 -2.86 -20.16 13.30
CA LYS A 255 -2.98 -19.24 12.16
C LYS A 255 -1.65 -18.53 11.93
N ARG A 256 -1.50 -17.90 10.76
CA ARG A 256 -0.29 -17.16 10.38
C ARG A 256 -0.51 -15.66 10.50
N TRP A 257 0.46 -14.95 11.09
CA TRP A 257 0.56 -13.50 11.09
C TRP A 257 1.79 -13.09 10.29
N ILE A 258 1.61 -12.28 9.25
CA ILE A 258 2.70 -11.83 8.39
C ILE A 258 2.64 -10.31 8.25
N ALA A 259 3.65 -9.63 8.79
CA ALA A 259 3.87 -8.20 8.51
C ALA A 259 4.62 -8.05 7.18
N THR A 260 4.22 -7.05 6.39
CA THR A 260 4.86 -6.74 5.10
C THR A 260 5.22 -5.27 5.00
N TYR A 261 6.26 -4.98 4.23
CA TYR A 261 6.68 -3.62 3.90
C TYR A 261 6.79 -3.46 2.39
N GLY A 262 6.46 -2.25 1.91
CA GLY A 262 6.61 -1.90 0.51
C GLY A 262 6.11 -0.49 0.19
N GLN A 263 6.27 -0.15 -1.08
CA GLN A 263 5.88 1.15 -1.65
C GLN A 263 5.17 0.93 -2.98
N SER A 264 4.41 1.93 -3.43
CA SER A 264 3.78 1.91 -4.77
C SER A 264 4.83 1.76 -5.87
N GLU A 265 5.99 2.34 -5.65
CA GLU A 265 7.15 2.32 -6.53
C GLU A 265 7.77 0.92 -6.70
N CYS A 266 7.34 -0.07 -5.92
CA CYS A 266 7.80 -1.47 -5.97
C CYS A 266 6.64 -2.46 -6.06
N THR A 267 5.56 -2.09 -6.66
CA THR A 267 4.35 -2.91 -6.89
C THR A 267 3.96 -3.67 -5.62
N ALA A 268 3.86 -2.91 -4.53
CA ALA A 268 3.42 -3.13 -3.19
C ALA A 268 4.43 -3.72 -2.20
N ARG A 269 5.07 -4.85 -2.45
CA ARG A 269 5.81 -5.55 -1.39
C ARG A 269 7.29 -5.75 -1.74
N MET A 270 8.15 -5.40 -0.77
CA MET A 270 9.61 -5.48 -0.84
C MET A 270 10.17 -6.37 0.26
N ALA A 271 9.50 -6.41 1.41
CA ALA A 271 9.89 -7.23 2.56
C ALA A 271 8.69 -7.86 3.24
N TRP A 272 8.94 -8.95 3.95
CA TRP A 272 7.96 -9.67 4.75
C TRP A 272 8.62 -10.29 5.99
N LEU A 273 7.90 -10.31 7.10
CA LEU A 273 8.34 -10.97 8.31
C LEU A 273 7.74 -12.38 8.37
N PRO A 274 8.54 -13.45 8.26
CA PRO A 274 8.06 -14.83 8.39
C PRO A 274 7.26 -15.05 9.68
N ALA A 275 6.14 -15.77 9.61
CA ALA A 275 5.23 -15.98 10.73
C ALA A 275 5.93 -16.57 11.98
N LYS A 276 6.98 -17.38 11.79
CA LYS A 276 7.78 -17.95 12.90
C LYS A 276 8.48 -16.88 13.75
N TRP A 277 8.73 -15.70 13.22
CA TRP A 277 9.38 -14.57 13.91
C TRP A 277 8.40 -13.46 14.29
N ALA A 278 7.12 -13.64 14.00
CA ALA A 278 6.13 -12.57 14.14
C ALA A 278 6.01 -11.99 15.56
N VAL A 279 6.18 -12.83 16.60
CA VAL A 279 6.16 -12.42 18.01
C VAL A 279 7.52 -11.86 18.42
N GLU A 280 8.60 -12.63 18.21
CA GLU A 280 9.94 -12.29 18.70
C GLU A 280 10.49 -11.01 18.05
N LYS A 281 10.24 -10.85 16.74
CA LYS A 281 10.72 -9.72 15.94
C LYS A 281 9.60 -8.72 15.60
N ALA A 282 8.60 -8.60 16.47
CA ALA A 282 7.50 -7.66 16.28
C ALA A 282 8.01 -6.21 16.10
N GLY A 283 7.58 -5.57 15.02
CA GLY A 283 8.06 -4.24 14.59
C GLY A 283 9.13 -4.29 13.50
N SER A 284 9.71 -5.47 13.20
CA SER A 284 10.52 -5.68 12.01
C SER A 284 9.65 -5.72 10.75
N ILE A 285 10.20 -5.26 9.64
CA ILE A 285 9.64 -5.50 8.30
C ILE A 285 10.11 -6.84 7.72
N GLY A 286 10.99 -7.57 8.43
CA GLY A 286 11.52 -8.88 8.07
C GLY A 286 12.64 -8.82 7.03
N ILE A 287 12.58 -9.75 6.08
CA ILE A 287 13.58 -10.00 5.04
C ILE A 287 13.02 -9.63 3.66
N ALA A 288 13.88 -9.54 2.65
CA ALA A 288 13.45 -9.31 1.27
C ALA A 288 12.45 -10.36 0.80
N VAL A 289 11.48 -9.94 -0.05
CA VAL A 289 10.60 -10.90 -0.73
C VAL A 289 11.40 -11.84 -1.65
N PRO A 290 10.88 -13.02 -2.01
CA PRO A 290 11.53 -13.89 -2.99
C PRO A 290 11.90 -13.11 -4.27
N ASN A 291 13.06 -13.38 -4.83
CA ASN A 291 13.62 -12.70 -6.01
C ASN A 291 13.87 -11.19 -5.83
N GLY A 292 13.85 -10.68 -4.60
CA GLY A 292 14.25 -9.33 -4.23
C GLY A 292 15.52 -9.30 -3.39
N GLU A 293 16.17 -8.15 -3.34
CA GLU A 293 17.34 -7.88 -2.51
C GLU A 293 17.12 -6.58 -1.74
N LEU A 294 17.36 -6.59 -0.43
CA LEU A 294 17.43 -5.42 0.44
C LEU A 294 18.87 -5.17 0.88
N TRP A 295 19.28 -3.92 0.93
CA TRP A 295 20.55 -3.51 1.55
C TRP A 295 20.44 -2.09 2.08
N LEU A 296 21.42 -1.70 2.90
CA LEU A 296 21.54 -0.35 3.42
C LEU A 296 22.75 0.35 2.83
N VAL A 297 22.66 1.66 2.66
CA VAL A 297 23.79 2.50 2.28
C VAL A 297 23.98 3.64 3.28
N ASP A 298 25.24 4.03 3.49
CA ASP A 298 25.59 5.21 4.28
C ASP A 298 25.37 6.52 3.49
N GLU A 299 25.73 7.65 4.07
CA GLU A 299 25.63 8.98 3.45
C GLU A 299 26.49 9.13 2.20
N HIS A 300 27.49 8.28 1.99
CA HIS A 300 28.37 8.25 0.83
C HIS A 300 27.94 7.22 -0.22
N GLY A 301 26.82 6.52 0.00
CA GLY A 301 26.32 5.48 -0.90
C GLY A 301 27.02 4.12 -0.76
N LYS A 302 27.88 3.94 0.25
CA LYS A 302 28.58 2.67 0.51
C LYS A 302 27.66 1.71 1.26
N ARG A 303 27.64 0.42 0.82
CA ARG A 303 26.87 -0.63 1.51
C ARG A 303 27.32 -0.83 2.95
N ILE A 304 26.34 -0.90 3.87
CA ILE A 304 26.51 -1.22 5.28
C ILE A 304 26.36 -2.72 5.46
N SER A 305 27.35 -3.36 6.09
CA SER A 305 27.36 -4.80 6.40
C SER A 305 27.30 -5.11 7.90
N THR A 306 27.36 -4.09 8.75
CA THR A 306 27.37 -4.25 10.21
C THR A 306 25.94 -4.19 10.74
N PRO A 307 25.44 -5.24 11.46
CA PRO A 307 24.14 -5.20 12.13
C PRO A 307 23.99 -3.97 13.03
N HIS A 308 22.74 -3.53 13.23
CA HIS A 308 22.36 -2.36 14.03
C HIS A 308 22.94 -1.00 13.59
N SER A 309 23.59 -0.96 12.42
CA SER A 309 24.04 0.30 11.82
C SER A 309 22.94 0.85 10.92
N GLU A 310 22.54 2.12 11.18
CA GLU A 310 21.50 2.79 10.39
C GLU A 310 22.04 3.25 9.03
N GLY A 311 21.22 3.09 8.02
CA GLY A 311 21.46 3.62 6.68
C GLY A 311 20.18 3.78 5.86
N GLU A 312 20.29 4.38 4.69
CA GLU A 312 19.18 4.43 3.75
C GLU A 312 18.94 3.06 3.13
N MET A 313 17.69 2.60 3.20
CA MET A 313 17.32 1.31 2.65
C MET A 313 17.15 1.39 1.13
N CYS A 314 17.80 0.46 0.44
CA CYS A 314 17.73 0.24 -0.99
C CYS A 314 17.07 -1.11 -1.28
N TYR A 315 16.46 -1.22 -2.45
CA TYR A 315 15.82 -2.45 -2.90
C TYR A 315 16.08 -2.67 -4.39
N ARG A 316 16.26 -3.94 -4.76
CA ARG A 316 16.31 -4.44 -6.14
C ARG A 316 15.32 -5.57 -6.33
N GLY A 317 14.59 -5.54 -7.46
CA GLY A 317 13.67 -6.60 -7.85
C GLY A 317 12.87 -6.25 -9.10
N LYS A 318 12.37 -7.26 -9.81
CA LYS A 318 11.56 -7.10 -11.02
C LYS A 318 10.21 -6.42 -10.76
N ASN A 319 9.81 -6.28 -9.51
CA ASN A 319 8.63 -5.54 -9.08
C ASN A 319 8.88 -4.03 -8.88
N VAL A 320 10.11 -3.54 -9.06
CA VAL A 320 10.43 -2.11 -9.09
C VAL A 320 9.87 -1.50 -10.36
N THR A 321 9.11 -0.42 -10.24
CA THR A 321 8.37 0.22 -11.33
C THR A 321 9.27 1.07 -12.23
N LEU A 322 8.79 1.42 -13.42
CA LEU A 322 9.55 2.17 -14.43
C LEU A 322 9.99 3.57 -14.01
N GLY A 323 9.32 4.17 -13.04
CA GLY A 323 9.51 5.57 -12.63
C GLY A 323 8.17 6.28 -12.47
N TYR A 324 8.17 7.58 -12.67
CA TYR A 324 6.96 8.39 -12.53
C TYR A 324 6.55 9.01 -13.87
N ALA A 325 5.28 9.32 -14.01
CA ALA A 325 4.77 10.27 -14.99
C ALA A 325 4.27 11.52 -14.26
N ARG A 326 4.62 12.70 -14.77
CA ARG A 326 4.16 14.01 -14.28
C ARG A 326 3.32 14.71 -15.34
N CYS A 327 3.44 14.26 -16.59
CA CYS A 327 2.69 14.76 -17.73
C CYS A 327 2.43 13.63 -18.74
N LEU A 328 1.62 13.91 -19.76
CA LEU A 328 1.28 12.96 -20.82
C LEU A 328 2.54 12.40 -21.52
N ALA A 329 3.53 13.25 -21.81
CA ALA A 329 4.74 12.84 -22.52
C ALA A 329 5.58 11.81 -21.75
N ASP A 330 5.51 11.81 -20.41
CA ASP A 330 6.25 10.88 -19.57
C ASP A 330 5.76 9.42 -19.71
N LEU A 331 4.60 9.19 -20.33
CA LEU A 331 4.09 7.84 -20.58
C LEU A 331 4.92 7.07 -21.61
N ALA A 332 5.65 7.78 -22.47
CA ALA A 332 6.57 7.21 -23.46
C ALA A 332 7.96 6.87 -22.90
N LEU A 333 8.30 7.37 -21.70
CA LEU A 333 9.60 7.09 -21.08
C LEU A 333 9.76 5.60 -20.76
N GLY A 334 10.94 5.05 -21.04
CA GLY A 334 11.31 3.68 -20.69
C GLY A 334 11.51 3.48 -19.19
N ASP A 335 12.23 2.42 -18.85
CA ASP A 335 12.60 2.14 -17.47
C ASP A 335 13.73 3.10 -16.99
N GLU A 336 13.39 3.96 -16.04
CA GLU A 336 14.32 4.92 -15.43
C GLU A 336 14.99 4.37 -14.16
N ARG A 337 14.47 3.26 -13.62
CA ARG A 337 14.94 2.69 -12.35
C ARG A 337 15.80 1.44 -12.53
N HIS A 338 15.71 0.79 -13.66
CA HIS A 338 16.47 -0.42 -13.96
C HIS A 338 16.38 -1.49 -12.88
N GLY A 339 15.19 -1.65 -12.30
CA GLY A 339 14.92 -2.62 -11.26
C GLY A 339 15.47 -2.28 -9.88
N GLU A 340 15.99 -1.07 -9.63
CA GLU A 340 16.54 -0.61 -8.35
C GLU A 340 15.89 0.66 -7.84
N ILE A 341 15.83 0.81 -6.50
CA ILE A 341 15.34 2.02 -5.87
C ILE A 341 16.03 2.28 -4.53
N GLN A 342 16.36 3.54 -4.27
CA GLN A 342 16.58 4.07 -2.93
C GLN A 342 15.21 4.47 -2.36
N THR A 343 14.82 3.84 -1.26
CA THR A 343 13.44 3.95 -0.76
C THR A 343 13.11 5.28 -0.11
N GLY A 344 14.15 6.01 0.30
CA GLY A 344 14.03 7.18 1.15
C GLY A 344 13.67 6.84 2.61
N ASP A 345 13.61 5.57 2.97
CA ASP A 345 13.40 5.13 4.35
C ASP A 345 14.76 4.79 5.00
N LEU A 346 14.95 5.17 6.27
CA LEU A 346 16.09 4.79 7.08
C LEU A 346 15.78 3.50 7.82
N ALA A 347 16.75 2.61 7.92
CA ALA A 347 16.59 1.31 8.55
C ALA A 347 17.92 0.80 9.11
N TYR A 348 17.85 -0.19 9.99
CA TYR A 348 18.93 -1.09 10.32
C TYR A 348 18.49 -2.55 10.14
N PHE A 349 19.40 -3.50 10.19
CA PHE A 349 19.10 -4.93 10.26
C PHE A 349 19.75 -5.56 11.49
N ASP A 350 19.15 -6.66 11.98
CA ASP A 350 19.69 -7.44 13.09
C ASP A 350 20.61 -8.59 12.61
N GLU A 351 21.11 -9.42 13.54
CA GLU A 351 22.00 -10.55 13.26
C GLU A 351 21.36 -11.63 12.39
N ASP A 352 20.04 -11.73 12.38
CA ASP A 352 19.27 -12.66 11.53
C ASP A 352 18.93 -12.06 10.17
N GLY A 353 19.40 -10.83 9.88
CA GLY A 353 19.14 -10.12 8.63
C GLY A 353 17.72 -9.57 8.50
N CYS A 354 16.99 -9.43 9.60
CA CYS A 354 15.68 -8.78 9.63
C CYS A 354 15.82 -7.26 9.72
N TYR A 355 15.13 -6.53 8.84
CA TYR A 355 15.20 -5.07 8.76
C TYR A 355 14.15 -4.40 9.65
N TYR A 356 14.52 -3.23 10.19
CA TYR A 356 13.68 -2.37 11.04
C TYR A 356 13.72 -0.95 10.52
N ILE A 357 12.55 -0.37 10.20
CA ILE A 357 12.44 1.03 9.76
C ILE A 357 12.56 1.95 10.99
N THR A 358 13.49 2.89 10.94
CA THR A 358 13.72 3.91 11.98
C THR A 358 13.05 5.24 11.64
N GLY A 359 12.99 5.61 10.34
CA GLY A 359 12.38 6.86 9.92
C GLY A 359 12.44 7.07 8.42
N ARG A 360 12.27 8.34 7.98
CA ARG A 360 12.41 8.74 6.58
C ARG A 360 13.55 9.72 6.36
N LYS A 361 14.33 9.48 5.32
CA LYS A 361 15.32 10.44 4.82
C LYS A 361 14.58 11.73 4.42
N GLY A 362 14.95 12.87 5.08
CA GLY A 362 14.28 14.15 4.86
C GLY A 362 13.13 14.46 5.83
N ARG A 363 12.65 13.51 6.64
CA ARG A 363 11.75 13.80 7.76
C ARG A 363 12.55 14.03 9.05
N PHE A 364 13.39 15.04 9.03
CA PHE A 364 14.14 15.51 10.19
C PHE A 364 14.25 17.04 10.15
N LEU A 365 14.50 17.63 11.30
CA LEU A 365 14.83 19.04 11.48
C LEU A 365 16.24 19.14 12.06
N LYS A 366 16.90 20.26 11.81
CA LYS A 366 18.19 20.59 12.42
C LYS A 366 18.00 21.63 13.53
N LEU A 367 17.34 21.22 14.61
CA LEU A 367 17.10 22.11 15.75
C LEU A 367 18.40 22.38 16.50
N PHE A 368 18.81 23.65 16.56
CA PHE A 368 20.08 24.07 17.15
C PHE A 368 21.31 23.27 16.65
N GLY A 369 21.30 22.90 15.37
CA GLY A 369 22.38 22.12 14.75
C GLY A 369 22.32 20.62 15.02
N MET A 370 21.41 20.16 15.88
CA MET A 370 21.18 18.73 16.13
C MET A 370 20.09 18.18 15.17
N ARG A 371 20.39 17.04 14.57
CA ARG A 371 19.43 16.33 13.71
C ARG A 371 18.38 15.61 14.56
N VAL A 372 17.11 15.91 14.36
CA VAL A 372 15.99 15.33 15.09
C VAL A 372 15.00 14.72 14.10
N GLY A 373 14.79 13.43 14.21
CA GLY A 373 13.84 12.69 13.39
C GLY A 373 12.40 13.00 13.81
N LEU A 374 11.58 13.48 12.87
CA LEU A 374 10.17 13.76 13.15
C LEU A 374 9.38 12.47 13.44
N ASP A 375 9.70 11.40 12.74
CA ASP A 375 9.07 10.07 12.94
C ASP A 375 9.49 9.47 14.30
N GLU A 376 10.74 9.69 14.72
CA GLU A 376 11.25 9.28 16.03
C GLU A 376 10.52 10.02 17.15
N CYS A 377 10.35 11.34 17.00
CA CYS A 377 9.59 12.14 17.97
C CYS A 377 8.14 11.64 18.10
N GLU A 378 7.48 11.30 16.98
CA GLU A 378 6.13 10.72 17.01
C GLU A 378 6.10 9.37 17.74
N GLN A 379 7.14 8.56 17.62
CA GLN A 379 7.26 7.29 18.35
C GLN A 379 7.46 7.49 19.86
N ILE A 380 8.32 8.44 20.26
CA ILE A 380 8.51 8.84 21.66
C ILE A 380 7.17 9.26 22.26
N ILE A 381 6.43 10.14 21.59
CA ILE A 381 5.14 10.64 22.06
C ILE A 381 4.12 9.50 22.20
N ALA A 382 4.07 8.60 21.25
CA ALA A 382 3.17 7.47 21.31
C ALA A 382 3.50 6.52 22.48
N ALA A 383 4.80 6.24 22.70
CA ALA A 383 5.27 5.32 23.73
C ALA A 383 5.13 5.91 25.15
N ASP A 384 5.60 7.13 25.35
CA ASP A 384 5.72 7.72 26.68
C ASP A 384 4.45 8.48 27.12
N CYS A 385 3.71 9.05 26.14
CA CYS A 385 2.51 9.83 26.42
C CYS A 385 1.20 9.11 26.05
N GLY A 386 1.27 8.01 25.29
CA GLY A 386 0.08 7.25 24.87
C GLY A 386 -0.91 8.08 24.04
N THR A 387 -0.43 9.02 23.22
CA THR A 387 -1.27 9.85 22.35
C THR A 387 -0.76 9.81 20.92
N GLU A 388 -1.68 9.91 19.96
CA GLU A 388 -1.31 10.07 18.56
C GLU A 388 -0.80 11.48 18.33
N SER A 389 0.25 11.61 17.52
CA SER A 389 0.86 12.89 17.19
C SER A 389 1.26 12.96 15.73
N ALA A 390 1.46 14.18 15.22
CA ALA A 390 2.07 14.43 13.91
C ALA A 390 3.06 15.60 14.04
N CYS A 391 4.33 15.32 13.74
CA CYS A 391 5.42 16.28 13.86
C CYS A 391 5.74 16.88 12.49
N VAL A 392 5.78 18.23 12.43
CA VAL A 392 6.20 19.03 11.27
C VAL A 392 7.02 20.22 11.78
N GLY A 393 7.61 21.00 10.91
CA GLY A 393 8.33 22.22 11.34
C GLY A 393 9.40 22.67 10.37
N THR A 394 10.25 23.55 10.88
CA THR A 394 11.45 24.07 10.22
C THR A 394 12.67 23.82 11.12
N ASP A 395 13.87 24.08 10.62
CA ASP A 395 15.09 23.97 11.41
C ASP A 395 15.14 24.94 12.62
N GLU A 396 14.19 25.84 12.72
CA GLU A 396 14.05 26.74 13.86
C GLU A 396 13.13 26.18 14.94
N LYS A 397 12.06 25.44 14.56
CA LYS A 397 11.03 25.01 15.48
C LYS A 397 10.27 23.79 14.97
N MET A 398 10.06 22.82 15.85
CA MET A 398 9.17 21.68 15.62
C MET A 398 7.78 22.00 16.17
N ILE A 399 6.77 21.73 15.34
CA ILE A 399 5.35 21.81 15.69
C ILE A 399 4.83 20.39 15.82
N VAL A 400 4.29 20.07 17.00
CA VAL A 400 3.74 18.76 17.34
C VAL A 400 2.23 18.88 17.46
N TYR A 401 1.52 18.29 16.54
CA TYR A 401 0.07 18.20 16.61
C TYR A 401 -0.36 16.95 17.39
N ILE A 402 -1.26 17.12 18.35
CA ILE A 402 -1.86 16.04 19.15
C ILE A 402 -3.38 16.22 19.22
N THR A 403 -4.10 15.17 19.63
CA THR A 403 -5.57 15.21 19.77
C THR A 403 -6.04 15.33 21.23
N ASP A 404 -5.13 15.15 22.19
CA ASP A 404 -5.41 15.15 23.63
C ASP A 404 -4.78 16.38 24.31
N ALA A 405 -5.63 17.36 24.66
CA ALA A 405 -5.18 18.61 25.27
C ALA A 405 -4.48 18.43 26.63
N ASP A 406 -4.88 17.42 27.42
CA ASP A 406 -4.35 17.17 28.75
C ASP A 406 -2.91 16.66 28.70
N LYS A 407 -2.43 16.22 27.54
CA LYS A 407 -1.08 15.67 27.33
C LYS A 407 -0.07 16.68 26.80
N THR A 408 -0.46 17.92 26.56
CA THR A 408 0.40 18.97 25.97
C THR A 408 1.72 19.12 26.70
N GLN A 409 1.71 19.21 28.04
CA GLN A 409 2.92 19.35 28.81
C GLN A 409 3.75 18.05 28.84
N ALA A 410 3.10 16.91 29.04
CA ALA A 410 3.79 15.60 29.05
C ALA A 410 4.52 15.32 27.75
N VAL A 411 3.91 15.65 26.59
CA VAL A 411 4.52 15.53 25.26
C VAL A 411 5.78 16.40 25.16
N LYS A 412 5.71 17.63 25.64
CA LYS A 412 6.85 18.56 25.62
C LYS A 412 8.00 18.07 26.49
N ASP A 413 7.67 17.59 27.69
CA ASP A 413 8.66 17.08 28.64
C ASP A 413 9.34 15.80 28.13
N ALA A 414 8.57 14.86 27.54
CA ALA A 414 9.11 13.65 26.96
C ALA A 414 10.07 13.95 25.79
N LEU A 415 9.72 14.89 24.92
CA LEU A 415 10.61 15.30 23.83
C LEU A 415 11.89 15.93 24.32
N VAL A 416 11.81 16.84 25.32
CA VAL A 416 13.00 17.47 25.94
C VAL A 416 13.91 16.42 26.58
N GLU A 417 13.35 15.51 27.35
CA GLU A 417 14.08 14.43 28.00
C GLU A 417 14.81 13.51 27.02
N LYS A 418 14.11 13.06 25.98
CA LYS A 418 14.64 12.07 25.03
C LYS A 418 15.55 12.67 23.97
N THR A 419 15.27 13.89 23.51
CA THR A 419 16.07 14.54 22.46
C THR A 419 17.20 15.41 23.01
N HIS A 420 17.16 15.76 24.29
CA HIS A 420 18.05 16.72 24.96
C HIS A 420 18.03 18.12 24.33
N ILE A 421 16.94 18.47 23.63
CA ILE A 421 16.74 19.77 23.00
C ILE A 421 15.89 20.66 23.89
N VAL A 422 16.19 21.95 23.89
CA VAL A 422 15.51 22.94 24.72
C VAL A 422 14.00 23.01 24.41
N ALA A 423 13.20 23.16 25.48
CA ALA A 423 11.73 23.15 25.39
C ALA A 423 11.14 24.21 24.44
N THR A 424 11.85 25.31 24.20
CA THR A 424 11.43 26.39 23.27
C THR A 424 11.42 25.98 21.81
N SER A 425 12.13 24.88 21.48
CA SER A 425 12.14 24.30 20.12
C SER A 425 10.87 23.54 19.77
N PHE A 426 10.05 23.21 20.77
CA PHE A 426 8.85 22.42 20.60
C PHE A 426 7.60 23.26 20.86
N GLU A 427 6.70 23.31 19.88
CA GLU A 427 5.38 23.88 20.02
C GLU A 427 4.34 22.78 19.88
N VAL A 428 3.58 22.52 20.94
CA VAL A 428 2.51 21.51 20.90
C VAL A 428 1.19 22.20 20.62
N ARG A 429 0.51 21.74 19.58
CA ARG A 429 -0.81 22.24 19.14
C ARG A 429 -1.84 21.13 19.25
N VAL A 430 -3.00 21.47 19.80
CA VAL A 430 -4.13 20.54 19.89
C VAL A 430 -5.06 20.74 18.70
N ILE A 431 -5.42 19.65 18.03
CA ILE A 431 -6.37 19.62 16.93
C ILE A 431 -7.43 18.55 17.20
N ALA A 432 -8.60 18.68 16.59
CA ALA A 432 -9.68 17.71 16.78
C ALA A 432 -9.31 16.31 16.29
N GLU A 433 -8.62 16.22 15.15
CA GLU A 433 -8.10 14.96 14.57
C GLU A 433 -6.86 15.20 13.74
N ILE A 434 -5.96 14.21 13.69
CA ILE A 434 -4.81 14.23 12.79
C ILE A 434 -5.29 13.84 11.39
N PRO A 435 -5.08 14.70 10.37
CA PRO A 435 -5.55 14.41 9.01
C PRO A 435 -4.94 13.13 8.47
N LYS A 436 -5.76 12.23 7.94
CA LYS A 436 -5.37 10.95 7.35
C LYS A 436 -6.07 10.72 6.02
N ASN A 437 -5.44 9.94 5.15
CA ASN A 437 -6.10 9.44 3.95
C ASN A 437 -6.97 8.20 4.28
N GLU A 438 -7.68 7.67 3.28
CA GLU A 438 -8.53 6.47 3.42
C GLU A 438 -7.78 5.22 3.90
N ALA A 439 -6.46 5.15 3.68
CA ALA A 439 -5.59 4.09 4.19
C ALA A 439 -5.11 4.34 5.64
N GLY A 440 -5.59 5.40 6.31
CA GLY A 440 -5.18 5.78 7.66
C GLY A 440 -3.78 6.41 7.76
N LYS A 441 -3.16 6.77 6.63
CA LYS A 441 -1.84 7.40 6.58
C LYS A 441 -1.96 8.91 6.82
N LYS A 442 -1.13 9.44 7.72
CA LYS A 442 -1.10 10.87 8.08
C LYS A 442 -0.79 11.76 6.88
N LEU A 443 -1.55 12.83 6.73
CA LEU A 443 -1.40 13.83 5.67
C LEU A 443 -0.69 15.08 6.21
N TYR A 444 0.62 15.01 6.37
CA TYR A 444 1.44 16.09 6.94
C TYR A 444 1.35 17.41 6.17
N SER A 445 1.07 17.36 4.88
CA SER A 445 0.88 18.55 4.05
C SER A 445 -0.35 19.39 4.41
N MET A 446 -1.30 18.80 5.12
CA MET A 446 -2.49 19.50 5.64
C MET A 446 -2.24 20.17 7.00
N LEU A 447 -1.09 19.90 7.63
CA LEU A 447 -0.69 20.51 8.90
C LEU A 447 0.08 21.80 8.61
N ARG A 448 -0.38 22.93 9.15
CA ARG A 448 0.20 24.24 8.90
C ARG A 448 1.52 24.38 9.65
N VAL A 449 2.56 24.75 8.90
CA VAL A 449 3.79 25.31 9.41
C VAL A 449 3.68 26.82 9.18
N GLU A 450 3.02 27.55 10.07
CA GLU A 450 3.00 29.01 9.99
C GLU A 450 4.40 29.54 10.35
N ARG A 451 4.87 30.47 9.53
CA ARG A 451 6.11 31.22 9.77
C ARG A 451 5.94 32.20 10.93
#